data_623531fc15b0ced14b052283180a0b3d
#
_entry.id   623531fc15b0ced14b052283180a0b3d
#
_cell.length_a   1.000
_cell.length_b   1.000
_cell.length_c   1.000
_cell.angle_alpha   90.00
_cell.angle_beta   90.00
_cell.angle_gamma   90.00
#
_symmetry.space_group_name_H-M   'P 1'
#
loop_
_entity.id
_entity.type
_entity.pdbx_description
1 polymer ?
#
loop_
_entity_poly.entity_id
_entity_poly.type
_entity_poly.pdbx_seq_one_letter_code
_entity_poly.pdbx_strand_id
1 'polypeptide(L)'
;MTLDGTHLKGNGALRGKLLDISATGCKLRFEGNVEERLQLGQVYERFKAGNPLGLADIMVELRHLHFEERINTTFAGVRFHNLNGQAQRKIESFVYQLQREARRFDKDDY
;
A
#
# COMPACT_ATOMS: atom_id res chain seq x y z
N MET A 1 -2.52 6.00 4.72
CA MET A 1 -2.87 5.85 3.29
C MET A 1 -4.38 5.71 3.09
N THR A 2 -4.84 5.97 1.92
CA THR A 2 -6.22 5.72 1.54
C THR A 2 -6.28 4.92 0.24
N LEU A 3 -7.27 4.06 0.14
CA LEU A 3 -7.55 3.27 -1.05
C LEU A 3 -8.99 3.54 -1.48
N ASP A 4 -9.17 3.89 -2.75
CA ASP A 4 -10.49 4.19 -3.31
C ASP A 4 -10.50 3.83 -4.80
N GLY A 5 -11.69 3.78 -5.36
CA GLY A 5 -11.87 3.46 -6.78
C GLY A 5 -13.32 3.21 -7.10
N THR A 6 -13.61 3.17 -8.39
CA THR A 6 -14.97 2.96 -8.93
C THR A 6 -15.58 1.65 -8.45
N HIS A 7 -14.74 0.61 -8.29
CA HIS A 7 -15.19 -0.74 -7.91
C HIS A 7 -15.06 -1.03 -6.42
N LEU A 8 -14.67 -0.04 -5.61
CA LEU A 8 -14.66 -0.21 -4.15
C LEU A 8 -16.11 -0.25 -3.66
N LYS A 9 -16.47 -1.32 -2.96
CA LYS A 9 -17.82 -1.50 -2.43
C LYS A 9 -17.99 -0.66 -1.16
N GLY A 10 -19.22 -0.20 -0.91
CA GLY A 10 -19.53 0.62 0.25
C GLY A 10 -19.26 2.10 0.01
N ASN A 11 -19.35 2.89 1.08
CA ASN A 11 -19.21 4.34 1.03
C ASN A 11 -17.86 4.80 1.53
N GLY A 12 -17.24 5.68 0.75
CA GLY A 12 -15.99 6.34 1.14
C GLY A 12 -14.74 5.49 0.95
N ALA A 13 -13.61 6.17 0.96
CA ALA A 13 -12.31 5.54 0.83
C ALA A 13 -11.97 4.70 2.06
N LEU A 14 -11.20 3.63 1.85
CA LEU A 14 -10.62 2.85 2.93
C LEU A 14 -9.38 3.55 3.45
N ARG A 15 -9.32 3.76 4.76
CA ARG A 15 -8.16 4.31 5.45
C ARG A 15 -7.38 3.19 6.12
N GLY A 16 -6.09 3.20 5.95
CA GLY A 16 -5.23 2.17 6.51
C GLY A 16 -3.80 2.65 6.65
N LYS A 17 -2.92 1.69 6.88
CA LYS A 17 -1.50 1.95 7.06
C LYS A 17 -0.68 1.17 6.04
N LEU A 18 0.37 1.80 5.57
CA LEU A 18 1.38 1.18 4.72
C LEU A 18 2.32 0.37 5.63
N LEU A 19 2.41 -0.94 5.39
CA LEU A 19 3.30 -1.82 6.18
C LEU A 19 4.65 -2.01 5.52
N ASP A 20 4.65 -2.15 4.21
CA ASP A 20 5.85 -2.44 3.44
C ASP A 20 5.65 -1.95 2.02
N ILE A 21 6.74 -1.59 1.36
CA ILE A 21 6.71 -1.09 -0.01
C ILE A 21 7.92 -1.59 -0.78
N SER A 22 7.70 -1.95 -2.04
CA SER A 22 8.74 -2.28 -3.02
C SER A 22 8.53 -1.44 -4.28
N ALA A 23 9.42 -1.60 -5.25
CA ALA A 23 9.28 -0.92 -6.55
C ALA A 23 8.01 -1.33 -7.30
N THR A 24 7.42 -2.49 -7.00
CA THR A 24 6.30 -3.05 -7.75
C THR A 24 4.96 -3.00 -7.02
N GLY A 25 4.96 -2.79 -5.71
CA GLY A 25 3.72 -2.79 -4.93
C GLY A 25 3.96 -2.56 -3.45
N CYS A 26 2.91 -2.74 -2.68
CA CYS A 26 3.00 -2.53 -1.23
C CYS A 26 2.05 -3.43 -0.46
N LYS A 27 2.32 -3.54 0.84
CA LYS A 27 1.44 -4.21 1.80
C LYS A 27 0.74 -3.17 2.65
N LEU A 28 -0.57 -3.38 2.83
CA LEU A 28 -1.45 -2.46 3.53
C LEU A 28 -2.14 -3.18 4.68
N ARG A 29 -2.54 -2.41 5.68
CA ARG A 29 -3.33 -2.92 6.78
C ARG A 29 -4.50 -1.98 7.06
N PHE A 30 -5.68 -2.58 7.31
CA PHE A 30 -6.90 -1.86 7.65
C PHE A 30 -7.46 -2.40 8.96
N GLU A 31 -7.97 -1.54 9.82
CA GLU A 31 -8.67 -1.97 11.03
C GLU A 31 -10.00 -2.62 10.68
N GLY A 32 -10.33 -3.70 11.39
CA GLY A 32 -11.57 -4.43 11.19
C GLY A 32 -11.54 -5.33 9.96
N ASN A 33 -12.68 -5.91 9.65
CA ASN A 33 -12.84 -6.74 8.48
C ASN A 33 -13.40 -5.92 7.32
N VAL A 34 -12.56 -5.64 6.33
CA VAL A 34 -12.96 -4.89 5.12
C VAL A 34 -12.94 -5.77 3.87
N GLU A 35 -12.86 -7.10 4.03
CA GLU A 35 -12.80 -8.02 2.88
C GLU A 35 -13.98 -7.86 1.93
N GLU A 36 -15.18 -7.60 2.46
CA GLU A 36 -16.39 -7.45 1.64
C GLU A 36 -16.35 -6.20 0.74
N ARG A 37 -15.54 -5.22 1.07
CA ARG A 37 -15.39 -4.01 0.27
C ARG A 37 -14.41 -4.17 -0.89
N LEU A 38 -13.60 -5.22 -0.87
CA LEU A 38 -12.50 -5.46 -1.78
C LEU A 38 -12.70 -6.76 -2.56
N GLN A 39 -12.02 -6.87 -3.70
CA GLN A 39 -12.05 -8.07 -4.52
C GLN A 39 -10.67 -8.35 -5.09
N LEU A 40 -10.19 -9.58 -4.95
CA LEU A 40 -8.93 -10.02 -5.53
C LEU A 40 -8.94 -9.83 -7.05
N GLY A 41 -7.85 -9.31 -7.58
CA GLY A 41 -7.71 -9.02 -9.01
C GLY A 41 -8.31 -7.71 -9.46
N GLN A 42 -9.05 -7.01 -8.58
CA GLN A 42 -9.66 -5.73 -8.92
C GLN A 42 -8.63 -4.61 -8.91
N VAL A 43 -8.75 -3.69 -9.85
CA VAL A 43 -7.95 -2.46 -9.90
C VAL A 43 -8.71 -1.33 -9.21
N TYR A 44 -8.01 -0.58 -8.37
CA TYR A 44 -8.50 0.61 -7.67
C TYR A 44 -7.64 1.79 -8.10
N GLU A 45 -8.28 2.83 -8.67
CA GLU A 45 -7.56 3.90 -9.36
C GLU A 45 -7.12 5.06 -8.47
N ARG A 46 -7.50 5.08 -7.19
CA ARG A 46 -7.16 6.19 -6.28
C ARG A 46 -6.51 5.70 -4.99
N PHE A 47 -5.29 5.21 -5.13
CA PHE A 47 -4.44 4.94 -3.98
C PHE A 47 -3.65 6.21 -3.64
N LYS A 48 -3.65 6.60 -2.36
CA LYS A 48 -2.93 7.77 -1.87
C LYS A 48 -2.09 7.40 -0.67
N ALA A 49 -0.88 7.91 -0.63
CA ALA A 49 0.01 7.79 0.53
C ALA A 49 0.68 9.15 0.76
N GLY A 50 0.45 9.72 1.93
CA GLY A 50 1.00 11.04 2.29
C GLY A 50 2.50 11.03 2.51
N ASN A 51 3.02 12.16 2.98
CA ASN A 51 4.44 12.30 3.27
C ASN A 51 4.96 11.19 4.21
N PRO A 52 6.18 10.71 4.02
CA PRO A 52 7.19 11.21 3.09
C PRO A 52 7.07 10.68 1.65
N LEU A 53 6.23 9.69 1.40
CA LEU A 53 6.12 9.06 0.07
C LEU A 53 5.46 9.99 -0.97
N GLY A 54 4.37 10.67 -0.60
CA GLY A 54 3.76 11.69 -1.44
C GLY A 54 3.13 11.18 -2.74
N LEU A 55 2.39 10.06 -2.68
CA LEU A 55 1.68 9.51 -3.84
C LEU A 55 0.21 9.91 -3.81
N ALA A 56 -0.34 10.24 -4.97
CA ALA A 56 -1.76 10.53 -5.15
C ALA A 56 -2.27 9.92 -6.45
N ASP A 57 -3.49 9.36 -6.39
CA ASP A 57 -4.21 8.81 -7.53
C ASP A 57 -3.39 7.76 -8.31
N ILE A 58 -2.77 6.87 -7.57
CA ILE A 58 -2.02 5.75 -8.13
C ILE A 58 -2.98 4.58 -8.33
N MET A 59 -2.93 4.00 -9.52
CA MET A 59 -3.70 2.81 -9.85
C MET A 59 -3.02 1.58 -9.26
N VAL A 60 -3.78 0.77 -8.51
CA VAL A 60 -3.27 -0.44 -7.87
C VAL A 60 -4.21 -1.62 -8.09
N GLU A 61 -3.65 -2.81 -8.21
CA GLU A 61 -4.40 -4.06 -8.32
C GLU A 61 -4.27 -4.85 -7.03
N LEU A 62 -5.38 -5.33 -6.49
CA LEU A 62 -5.39 -6.16 -5.29
C LEU A 62 -4.92 -7.57 -5.61
N ARG A 63 -3.81 -7.99 -5.02
CA ARG A 63 -3.17 -9.29 -5.27
C ARG A 63 -3.31 -10.25 -4.11
N HIS A 64 -3.39 -9.75 -2.88
CA HIS A 64 -3.53 -10.55 -1.68
C HIS A 64 -4.53 -9.88 -0.75
N LEU A 65 -5.33 -10.71 -0.07
CA LEU A 65 -6.35 -10.23 0.87
C LEU A 65 -6.52 -11.27 1.97
N HIS A 66 -6.35 -10.86 3.22
CA HIS A 66 -6.48 -11.73 4.37
C HIS A 66 -6.98 -10.97 5.60
N PHE A 67 -8.04 -11.45 6.21
CA PHE A 67 -8.51 -10.95 7.50
C PHE A 67 -7.98 -11.83 8.63
N GLU A 68 -7.26 -11.24 9.57
CA GLU A 68 -6.78 -11.92 10.77
C GLU A 68 -7.71 -11.61 11.93
N GLU A 69 -8.53 -12.60 12.29
CA GLU A 69 -9.58 -12.44 13.28
C GLU A 69 -9.03 -12.11 14.67
N ARG A 70 -7.92 -12.74 15.06
CA ARG A 70 -7.33 -12.55 16.39
C ARG A 70 -6.99 -11.10 16.72
N ILE A 71 -6.60 -10.33 15.72
CA ILE A 71 -6.21 -8.94 15.88
C ILE A 71 -7.17 -7.98 15.18
N ASN A 72 -8.29 -8.50 14.66
CA ASN A 72 -9.33 -7.72 13.98
C ASN A 72 -8.74 -6.78 12.92
N THR A 73 -7.90 -7.32 12.05
CA THR A 73 -7.15 -6.55 11.06
C THR A 73 -7.19 -7.23 9.71
N THR A 74 -7.44 -6.46 8.66
CA THR A 74 -7.36 -6.93 7.27
C THR A 74 -6.03 -6.53 6.66
N PHE A 75 -5.34 -7.50 6.09
CA PHE A 75 -4.09 -7.29 5.36
C PHE A 75 -4.36 -7.39 3.86
N ALA A 76 -3.75 -6.49 3.10
CA ALA A 76 -3.89 -6.46 1.65
C ALA A 76 -2.52 -6.26 1.00
N GLY A 77 -2.30 -6.96 -0.10
CA GLY A 77 -1.14 -6.73 -0.97
C GLY A 77 -1.62 -6.17 -2.29
N VAL A 78 -1.02 -5.07 -2.74
CA VAL A 78 -1.39 -4.43 -3.99
C VAL A 78 -0.16 -4.27 -4.89
N ARG A 79 -0.40 -4.33 -6.20
CA ARG A 79 0.61 -4.09 -7.23
C ARG A 79 0.31 -2.77 -7.92
N PHE A 80 1.34 -1.95 -8.13
CA PHE A 80 1.20 -0.70 -8.86
C PHE A 80 0.97 -0.97 -10.35
N HIS A 81 0.08 -0.17 -10.95
CA HIS A 81 -0.21 -0.20 -12.38
C HIS A 81 0.03 1.18 -13.00
N ASN A 82 0.56 1.19 -14.22
CA ASN A 82 0.66 2.40 -15.05
C ASN A 82 1.29 3.59 -14.31
N LEU A 83 2.37 3.34 -13.55
CA LEU A 83 3.09 4.42 -12.88
C LEU A 83 3.70 5.36 -13.91
N ASN A 84 3.45 6.68 -13.73
CA ASN A 84 4.20 7.66 -14.49
C ASN A 84 5.63 7.78 -13.92
N GLY A 85 6.53 8.40 -14.69
CA GLY A 85 7.93 8.49 -14.30
C GLY A 85 8.17 9.23 -12.98
N GLN A 86 7.32 10.21 -12.65
CA GLN A 86 7.42 10.94 -11.40
C GLN A 86 7.06 10.08 -10.19
N ALA A 87 5.95 9.35 -10.27
CA ALA A 87 5.51 8.44 -9.22
C ALA A 87 6.52 7.31 -9.02
N GLN A 88 7.02 6.74 -10.11
CA GLN A 88 8.03 5.68 -10.06
C GLN A 88 9.31 6.15 -9.34
N ARG A 89 9.78 7.36 -9.64
CA ARG A 89 10.97 7.93 -8.98
C ARG A 89 10.74 8.15 -7.49
N LYS A 90 9.56 8.62 -7.10
CA LYS A 90 9.21 8.79 -5.68
C LYS A 90 9.26 7.46 -4.93
N ILE A 91 8.69 6.42 -5.52
CA ILE A 91 8.68 5.07 -4.93
C ILE A 91 10.12 4.53 -4.81
N GLU A 92 10.89 4.59 -5.88
CA GLU A 92 12.27 4.09 -5.89
C GLU A 92 13.15 4.83 -4.87
N SER A 93 13.00 6.15 -4.77
CA SER A 93 13.73 6.97 -3.81
C SER A 93 13.35 6.59 -2.36
N PHE A 94 12.08 6.38 -2.09
CA PHE A 94 11.59 6.00 -0.78
C PHE A 94 12.10 4.60 -0.38
N VAL A 95 12.01 3.63 -1.29
CA VAL A 95 12.52 2.27 -1.07
C VAL A 95 14.03 2.29 -0.82
N TYR A 96 14.76 3.07 -1.58
CA TYR A 96 16.21 3.21 -1.40
C TYR A 96 16.55 3.76 -0.01
N GLN A 97 15.82 4.78 0.46
CA GLN A 97 16.02 5.33 1.80
C GLN A 97 15.74 4.32 2.91
N LEU A 98 14.67 3.55 2.77
CA LEU A 98 14.34 2.49 3.73
C LEU A 98 15.46 1.45 3.80
N GLN A 99 16.00 1.04 2.66
CA GLN A 99 17.11 0.09 2.61
C GLN A 99 18.39 0.67 3.26
N ARG A 100 18.66 1.94 3.07
CA ARG A 100 19.79 2.60 3.71
C ARG A 100 19.65 2.63 5.23
N GLU A 101 18.47 2.95 5.72
CA GLU A 101 18.20 2.96 7.17
C GLU A 101 18.35 1.56 7.76
N ALA A 102 17.83 0.53 7.09
CA ALA A 102 18.00 -0.85 7.52
C ALA A 102 19.47 -1.26 7.60
N ARG A 103 20.27 -0.86 6.61
CA ARG A 103 21.71 -1.12 6.61
C ARG A 103 22.45 -0.39 7.72
N ARG A 104 21.99 0.81 8.08
CA ARG A 104 22.55 1.57 9.22
C ARG A 104 22.33 0.83 10.52
N PHE A 105 21.14 0.31 10.75
CA PHE A 105 20.83 -0.48 11.92
C PHE A 105 21.68 -1.74 11.99
N ASP A 106 21.85 -2.44 10.88
CA ASP A 106 22.69 -3.64 10.81
C ASP A 106 24.16 -3.34 11.14
N LYS A 107 24.65 -2.17 10.79
CA LYS A 107 26.03 -1.75 11.10
C LYS A 107 26.19 -1.34 12.57
N ASP A 108 25.16 -0.78 13.17
CA ASP A 108 25.21 -0.33 14.55
C ASP A 108 25.12 -1.49 15.55
N ASP A 109 24.66 -2.66 15.11
CA ASP A 109 24.58 -3.87 15.93
C ASP A 109 25.93 -4.61 16.05
N TYR A 110 26.95 -4.09 15.41
CA TYR A 110 28.30 -4.58 15.56
C TYR A 110 29.05 -3.79 16.65
#